data_d94e9ec450d02fd2a737a7e4b8abd70b
#
_entry.id   d94e9ec450d02fd2a737a7e4b8abd70b
#
_cell.length_a   1.000
_cell.length_b   1.000
_cell.length_c   1.000
_cell.angle_alpha   90.00
_cell.angle_beta   90.00
_cell.angle_gamma   90.00
#
_symmetry.space_group_name_H-M   'P 1'
#
loop_
_entity.id
_entity.type
_entity.pdbx_description
1 polymer ?
#
loop_
_entity_poly.entity_id
_entity_poly.type
_entity_poly.pdbx_seq_one_letter_code
_entity_poly.pdbx_strand_id
1 'polypeptide(L)'
;TTPKNLSLLIRGEQSLSIDIAMKLSRLIGTSVNYWLNLQNAYDALIAEFKSQEELIEERKVFDLFDYKYFRVNYGLPDLPRKKDEQIKALREFLNVATLTVLTKRDMAVSFRSSTEMLEKANTVKANTMVQIATNKALAVDAPKFNKKKFEDAVQYALTLTKNHSEFYPLIKKAFQEAGVIFVILPNIAGSKINGATKKIGNNIMLLVNDRRLNSDSFWFTLFHEIGHIINGDYGI
;
A
#
# COMPACT_ATOMS: atom_id res chain seq x y z
N THR A 1 5.60 25.32 37.33
CA THR A 1 6.26 25.50 36.03
C THR A 1 7.61 26.11 36.30
N THR A 2 8.71 25.50 35.86
CA THR A 2 10.05 26.05 36.01
C THR A 2 10.27 27.13 34.96
N PRO A 3 11.18 28.12 35.21
CA PRO A 3 11.54 29.14 34.21
C PRO A 3 11.96 28.53 32.86
N LYS A 4 12.60 27.35 32.89
CA LYS A 4 13.00 26.60 31.72
C LYS A 4 11.76 26.14 30.89
N ASN A 5 10.76 25.57 31.53
CA ASN A 5 9.54 25.11 30.83
C ASN A 5 8.75 26.28 30.24
N LEU A 6 8.69 27.41 30.92
CA LEU A 6 8.04 28.60 30.40
C LEU A 6 8.82 29.16 29.16
N SER A 7 10.14 29.15 29.20
CA SER A 7 10.98 29.55 28.05
C SER A 7 10.77 28.63 26.86
N LEU A 8 10.67 27.30 27.06
CA LEU A 8 10.41 26.33 25.99
C LEU A 8 9.01 26.54 25.40
N LEU A 9 7.98 26.82 26.23
CA LEU A 9 6.65 27.13 25.78
C LEU A 9 6.59 28.38 24.93
N ILE A 10 7.22 29.48 25.38
CA ILE A 10 7.27 30.76 24.64
C ILE A 10 7.98 30.62 23.30
N ARG A 11 8.99 29.75 23.20
CA ARG A 11 9.69 29.47 21.96
C ARG A 11 8.97 28.46 21.04
N GLY A 12 7.83 27.91 21.47
CA GLY A 12 7.11 26.86 20.72
C GLY A 12 7.80 25.49 20.69
N GLU A 13 8.81 25.29 21.54
CA GLU A 13 9.55 24.03 21.66
C GLU A 13 8.85 23.00 22.57
N GLN A 14 7.81 23.42 23.27
CA GLN A 14 6.97 22.59 24.12
C GLN A 14 5.51 22.97 23.93
N SER A 15 4.64 21.95 23.74
CA SER A 15 3.19 22.15 23.69
C SER A 15 2.61 22.48 25.06
N LEU A 16 1.50 23.22 25.06
CA LEU A 16 0.77 23.60 26.26
C LEU A 16 -0.01 22.40 26.83
N SER A 17 0.43 21.88 27.96
CA SER A 17 -0.31 20.82 28.66
C SER A 17 -1.46 21.36 29.49
N ILE A 18 -2.43 20.49 29.86
CA ILE A 18 -3.55 20.84 30.75
C ILE A 18 -3.03 21.43 32.07
N ASP A 19 -1.96 20.88 32.67
CA ASP A 19 -1.37 21.38 33.90
C ASP A 19 -0.84 22.82 33.74
N ILE A 20 -0.16 23.11 32.62
CA ILE A 20 0.32 24.46 32.31
C ILE A 20 -0.87 25.40 32.07
N ALA A 21 -1.89 24.96 31.31
CA ALA A 21 -3.10 25.75 31.09
C ALA A 21 -3.83 26.09 32.40
N MET A 22 -3.92 25.17 33.34
CA MET A 22 -4.47 25.44 34.67
C MET A 22 -3.65 26.47 35.47
N LYS A 23 -2.32 26.38 35.43
CA LYS A 23 -1.43 27.32 36.09
C LYS A 23 -1.52 28.72 35.48
N LEU A 24 -1.58 28.82 34.16
CA LEU A 24 -1.79 30.10 33.45
C LEU A 24 -3.17 30.69 33.76
N SER A 25 -4.21 29.89 33.75
CA SER A 25 -5.58 30.28 34.10
C SER A 25 -5.63 30.94 35.49
N ARG A 26 -5.00 30.33 36.48
CA ARG A 26 -4.94 30.86 37.87
C ARG A 26 -4.10 32.16 37.98
N LEU A 27 -3.01 32.24 37.18
CA LEU A 27 -2.08 33.39 37.23
C LEU A 27 -2.69 34.62 36.52
N ILE A 28 -3.34 34.39 35.37
CA ILE A 28 -3.75 35.49 34.45
C ILE A 28 -5.26 35.77 34.56
N GLY A 29 -6.03 34.86 35.19
CA GLY A 29 -7.47 35.02 35.33
C GLY A 29 -8.28 34.62 34.10
N THR A 30 -7.68 33.92 33.14
CA THR A 30 -8.35 33.39 31.94
C THR A 30 -8.87 31.98 32.18
N SER A 31 -9.78 31.47 31.33
CA SER A 31 -10.24 30.09 31.48
C SER A 31 -9.19 29.09 30.97
N VAL A 32 -9.18 27.87 31.53
CA VAL A 32 -8.33 26.78 31.07
C VAL A 32 -8.65 26.44 29.60
N ASN A 33 -9.95 26.45 29.24
CA ASN A 33 -10.39 26.19 27.86
C ASN A 33 -9.85 27.21 26.85
N TYR A 34 -9.68 28.47 27.25
CA TYR A 34 -9.07 29.47 26.39
C TYR A 34 -7.67 29.03 25.92
N TRP A 35 -6.84 28.59 26.84
CA TRP A 35 -5.46 28.15 26.56
C TRP A 35 -5.43 26.86 25.73
N LEU A 36 -6.29 25.89 26.05
CA LEU A 36 -6.38 24.63 25.29
C LEU A 36 -6.89 24.85 23.87
N ASN A 37 -7.88 25.74 23.69
CA ASN A 37 -8.37 26.08 22.35
C ASN A 37 -7.30 26.78 21.51
N LEU A 38 -6.46 27.63 22.12
CA LEU A 38 -5.34 28.28 21.45
C LEU A 38 -4.31 27.26 20.98
N GLN A 39 -3.96 26.28 21.84
CA GLN A 39 -3.06 25.19 21.47
C GLN A 39 -3.63 24.35 20.32
N ASN A 40 -4.91 23.96 20.43
CA ASN A 40 -5.58 23.18 19.39
C ASN A 40 -5.62 23.93 18.04
N ALA A 41 -5.86 25.23 18.02
CA ALA A 41 -5.82 26.04 16.82
C ALA A 41 -4.41 26.08 16.20
N TYR A 42 -3.38 26.23 17.03
CA TYR A 42 -1.99 26.19 16.60
C TYR A 42 -1.62 24.83 16.00
N ASP A 43 -1.96 23.74 16.70
CA ASP A 43 -1.67 22.38 16.24
C ASP A 43 -2.38 22.07 14.91
N ALA A 44 -3.63 22.55 14.74
CA ALA A 44 -4.37 22.40 13.49
C ALA A 44 -3.67 23.14 12.33
N LEU A 45 -3.17 24.35 12.53
CA LEU A 45 -2.43 25.09 11.52
C LEU A 45 -1.12 24.36 11.13
N ILE A 46 -0.37 23.88 12.11
CA ILE A 46 0.87 23.12 11.83
C ILE A 46 0.56 21.84 11.06
N ALA A 47 -0.53 21.14 11.42
CA ALA A 47 -0.96 19.94 10.69
C ALA A 47 -1.35 20.28 9.25
N GLU A 48 -2.03 21.40 9.01
CA GLU A 48 -2.40 21.86 7.67
C GLU A 48 -1.16 22.17 6.80
N PHE A 49 -0.17 22.89 7.34
CA PHE A 49 1.09 23.13 6.63
C PHE A 49 1.81 21.84 6.25
N LYS A 50 1.92 20.89 7.18
CA LYS A 50 2.52 19.59 6.91
C LYS A 50 1.75 18.82 5.82
N SER A 51 0.42 18.86 5.86
CA SER A 51 -0.43 18.23 4.85
C SER A 51 -0.22 18.82 3.46
N GLN A 52 0.01 20.14 3.35
CA GLN A 52 0.32 20.80 2.08
C GLN A 52 1.70 20.37 1.54
N GLU A 53 2.73 20.29 2.41
CA GLU A 53 4.04 19.78 2.02
C GLU A 53 3.97 18.32 1.55
N GLU A 54 3.24 17.48 2.29
CA GLU A 54 3.01 16.08 1.90
C GLU A 54 2.31 15.97 0.55
N LEU A 55 1.34 16.83 0.25
CA LEU A 55 0.64 16.85 -1.03
C LEU A 55 1.59 17.19 -2.19
N ILE A 56 2.57 18.06 -1.98
CA ILE A 56 3.60 18.36 -2.99
C ILE A 56 4.42 17.10 -3.32
N GLU A 57 4.83 16.35 -2.31
CA GLU A 57 5.57 15.10 -2.53
C GLU A 57 4.67 14.02 -3.16
N GLU A 58 3.41 13.93 -2.77
CA GLU A 58 2.44 13.03 -3.39
C GLU A 58 2.20 13.31 -4.87
N ARG A 59 2.16 14.58 -5.27
CA ARG A 59 2.06 14.96 -6.69
C ARG A 59 3.21 14.42 -7.52
N LYS A 60 4.44 14.43 -6.97
CA LYS A 60 5.62 13.83 -7.63
C LYS A 60 5.48 12.32 -7.80
N VAL A 61 4.94 11.63 -6.79
CA VAL A 61 4.67 10.19 -6.89
C VAL A 61 3.54 9.92 -7.87
N PHE A 62 2.46 10.71 -7.81
CA PHE A 62 1.32 10.59 -8.72
C PHE A 62 1.72 10.76 -10.19
N ASP A 63 2.68 11.66 -10.49
CA ASP A 63 3.18 11.90 -11.86
C ASP A 63 3.89 10.68 -12.49
N LEU A 64 4.21 9.66 -11.70
CA LEU A 64 4.76 8.40 -12.17
C LEU A 64 3.68 7.46 -12.75
N PHE A 65 2.40 7.77 -12.56
CA PHE A 65 1.27 6.98 -13.02
C PHE A 65 0.56 7.60 -14.21
N ASP A 66 -0.05 6.75 -15.04
CA ASP A 66 -1.15 7.13 -15.91
C ASP A 66 -2.47 6.85 -15.16
N TYR A 67 -3.16 7.91 -14.72
CA TYR A 67 -4.43 7.79 -14.00
C TYR A 67 -5.52 7.08 -14.81
N LYS A 68 -5.42 7.11 -16.16
CA LYS A 68 -6.31 6.37 -17.06
C LYS A 68 -6.27 4.86 -16.78
N TYR A 69 -5.10 4.32 -16.41
CA TYR A 69 -4.98 2.91 -16.05
C TYR A 69 -5.97 2.53 -14.93
N PHE A 70 -6.07 3.33 -13.89
CA PHE A 70 -6.97 3.06 -12.76
C PHE A 70 -8.44 3.25 -13.12
N ARG A 71 -8.74 4.22 -13.98
CA ARG A 71 -10.11 4.43 -14.49
C ARG A 71 -10.59 3.23 -15.28
N VAL A 72 -9.78 2.76 -16.22
CA VAL A 72 -10.15 1.67 -17.14
C VAL A 72 -10.24 0.33 -16.42
N ASN A 73 -9.28 0.02 -15.54
CA ASN A 73 -9.19 -1.31 -14.93
C ASN A 73 -9.95 -1.42 -13.60
N TYR A 74 -10.24 -0.31 -12.92
CA TYR A 74 -10.82 -0.33 -11.57
C TYR A 74 -11.99 0.63 -11.39
N GLY A 75 -12.39 1.35 -12.44
CA GLY A 75 -13.59 2.20 -12.39
C GLY A 75 -13.43 3.48 -11.57
N LEU A 76 -12.20 3.99 -11.40
CA LEU A 76 -12.00 5.25 -10.71
C LEU A 76 -12.69 6.41 -11.48
N PRO A 77 -13.14 7.48 -10.78
CA PRO A 77 -13.90 8.56 -11.41
C PRO A 77 -13.08 9.32 -12.47
N ASP A 78 -13.78 9.84 -13.49
CA ASP A 78 -13.16 10.72 -14.48
C ASP A 78 -13.05 12.14 -13.93
N LEU A 79 -11.86 12.57 -13.56
CA LEU A 79 -11.55 13.85 -12.94
C LEU A 79 -10.53 14.63 -13.79
N PRO A 80 -10.89 15.07 -15.03
CA PRO A 80 -9.95 15.72 -15.92
C PRO A 80 -9.44 17.02 -15.29
N ARG A 81 -8.11 17.23 -15.32
CA ARG A 81 -7.40 18.41 -14.81
C ARG A 81 -7.53 18.67 -13.30
N LYS A 82 -8.06 17.74 -12.54
CA LYS A 82 -8.26 17.85 -11.08
C LYS A 82 -7.28 16.92 -10.35
N LYS A 83 -5.99 17.23 -10.43
CA LYS A 83 -4.92 16.37 -9.95
C LYS A 83 -5.08 15.96 -8.48
N ASP A 84 -5.44 16.90 -7.60
CA ASP A 84 -5.57 16.63 -6.16
C ASP A 84 -6.77 15.74 -5.86
N GLU A 85 -7.88 15.89 -6.62
CA GLU A 85 -9.03 14.99 -6.52
C GLU A 85 -8.67 13.59 -7.05
N GLN A 86 -7.84 13.48 -8.11
CA GLN A 86 -7.33 12.21 -8.60
C GLN A 86 -6.41 11.53 -7.57
N ILE A 87 -5.54 12.29 -6.90
CA ILE A 87 -4.68 11.80 -5.81
C ILE A 87 -5.55 11.27 -4.67
N LYS A 88 -6.57 12.03 -4.27
CA LYS A 88 -7.52 11.60 -3.23
C LYS A 88 -8.21 10.29 -3.60
N ALA A 89 -8.77 10.19 -4.81
CA ALA A 89 -9.42 8.97 -5.30
C ALA A 89 -8.46 7.78 -5.36
N LEU A 90 -7.19 8.01 -5.74
CA LEU A 90 -6.18 6.97 -5.78
C LEU A 90 -5.77 6.51 -4.37
N ARG A 91 -5.64 7.42 -3.39
CA ARG A 91 -5.40 7.06 -1.97
C ARG A 91 -6.52 6.18 -1.41
N GLU A 92 -7.76 6.59 -1.64
CA GLU A 92 -8.95 5.84 -1.20
C GLU A 92 -8.96 4.44 -1.82
N PHE A 93 -8.73 4.33 -3.13
CA PHE A 93 -8.68 3.05 -3.83
C PHE A 93 -7.56 2.14 -3.33
N LEU A 94 -6.36 2.69 -3.08
CA LEU A 94 -5.21 1.94 -2.58
C LEU A 94 -5.29 1.68 -1.07
N ASN A 95 -6.22 2.32 -0.37
CA ASN A 95 -6.35 2.27 1.10
C ASN A 95 -5.04 2.67 1.79
N VAL A 96 -4.49 3.82 1.40
CA VAL A 96 -3.26 4.40 1.97
C VAL A 96 -3.49 5.84 2.43
N ALA A 97 -2.82 6.26 3.49
CA ALA A 97 -2.91 7.64 3.98
C ALA A 97 -2.20 8.64 3.05
N THR A 98 -1.13 8.22 2.39
CA THR A 98 -0.35 9.02 1.44
C THR A 98 0.25 8.13 0.36
N LEU A 99 0.36 8.61 -0.89
CA LEU A 99 1.00 7.88 -1.98
C LEU A 99 2.52 7.73 -1.79
N THR A 100 3.12 8.53 -0.93
CA THR A 100 4.57 8.46 -0.64
C THR A 100 4.99 7.13 -0.02
N VAL A 101 4.07 6.40 0.64
CA VAL A 101 4.36 5.06 1.16
C VAL A 101 4.79 4.08 0.06
N LEU A 102 4.33 4.30 -1.18
CA LEU A 102 4.68 3.47 -2.33
C LEU A 102 6.14 3.62 -2.78
N THR A 103 6.86 4.62 -2.28
CA THR A 103 8.29 4.82 -2.57
C THR A 103 9.21 3.97 -1.69
N LYS A 104 8.67 3.36 -0.61
CA LYS A 104 9.46 2.58 0.34
C LYS A 104 9.89 1.26 -0.28
N ARG A 105 11.16 0.88 -0.08
CA ARG A 105 11.70 -0.38 -0.61
C ARG A 105 11.11 -1.62 0.09
N ASP A 106 10.64 -1.47 1.32
CA ASP A 106 10.15 -2.58 2.16
C ASP A 106 8.76 -3.12 1.72
N MET A 107 8.08 -2.44 0.81
CA MET A 107 6.76 -2.87 0.32
C MET A 107 6.83 -3.85 -0.86
N ALA A 108 7.90 -3.82 -1.62
CA ALA A 108 8.10 -4.66 -2.79
C ALA A 108 9.23 -5.66 -2.57
N VAL A 109 9.02 -6.83 -3.12
CA VAL A 109 10.04 -7.86 -3.33
C VAL A 109 11.29 -7.26 -3.98
N SER A 110 12.47 -7.70 -3.59
CA SER A 110 13.77 -7.24 -4.07
C SER A 110 13.88 -7.20 -5.59
N PHE A 111 13.86 -6.00 -6.19
CA PHE A 111 14.10 -5.82 -7.61
C PHE A 111 15.57 -5.54 -7.87
N ARG A 112 16.17 -6.28 -8.81
CA ARG A 112 17.47 -5.94 -9.40
C ARG A 112 17.23 -4.97 -10.58
N SER A 113 17.66 -3.73 -10.46
CA SER A 113 17.59 -2.73 -11.53
C SER A 113 18.85 -1.86 -11.56
N SER A 114 19.19 -1.31 -12.72
CA SER A 114 20.50 -0.77 -13.02
C SER A 114 20.62 0.76 -13.06
N THR A 115 19.59 1.53 -12.66
CA THR A 115 19.62 3.01 -12.63
C THR A 115 18.64 3.61 -11.60
N GLU A 116 19.09 4.51 -10.73
CA GLU A 116 18.32 5.03 -9.56
C GLU A 116 16.97 5.70 -9.88
N MET A 117 16.86 6.52 -10.92
CA MET A 117 15.58 7.18 -11.25
C MET A 117 14.56 6.24 -11.89
N LEU A 118 15.01 5.34 -12.76
CA LEU A 118 14.18 4.27 -13.32
C LEU A 118 13.79 3.27 -12.22
N GLU A 119 14.64 3.08 -11.23
CA GLU A 119 14.35 2.27 -10.04
C GLU A 119 13.18 2.83 -9.23
N LYS A 120 13.17 4.15 -8.95
CA LYS A 120 12.10 4.77 -8.17
C LYS A 120 10.73 4.63 -8.84
N ALA A 121 10.63 4.93 -10.13
CA ALA A 121 9.36 4.79 -10.87
C ALA A 121 8.89 3.34 -10.94
N ASN A 122 9.81 2.41 -11.18
CA ASN A 122 9.50 0.98 -11.23
C ASN A 122 9.07 0.45 -9.86
N THR A 123 9.77 0.87 -8.79
CA THR A 123 9.45 0.51 -7.40
C THR A 123 8.05 0.99 -7.02
N VAL A 124 7.72 2.25 -7.30
CA VAL A 124 6.39 2.82 -7.02
C VAL A 124 5.29 2.02 -7.73
N LYS A 125 5.48 1.71 -9.02
CA LYS A 125 4.51 0.95 -9.81
C LYS A 125 4.37 -0.50 -9.33
N ALA A 126 5.47 -1.14 -8.97
CA ALA A 126 5.48 -2.49 -8.41
C ALA A 126 4.78 -2.52 -7.05
N ASN A 127 5.12 -1.60 -6.15
CA ASN A 127 4.48 -1.46 -4.84
C ASN A 127 2.98 -1.20 -4.97
N THR A 128 2.57 -0.42 -5.98
CA THR A 128 1.14 -0.20 -6.27
C THR A 128 0.44 -1.49 -6.65
N MET A 129 1.04 -2.32 -7.50
CA MET A 129 0.47 -3.63 -7.84
C MET A 129 0.37 -4.55 -6.62
N VAL A 130 1.41 -4.60 -5.80
CA VAL A 130 1.41 -5.37 -4.55
C VAL A 130 0.34 -4.83 -3.58
N GLN A 131 0.15 -3.51 -3.49
CA GLN A 131 -0.88 -2.91 -2.64
C GLN A 131 -2.30 -3.25 -3.12
N ILE A 132 -2.57 -3.17 -4.43
CA ILE A 132 -3.86 -3.58 -5.02
C ILE A 132 -4.12 -5.06 -4.74
N ALA A 133 -3.12 -5.92 -4.96
CA ALA A 133 -3.24 -7.35 -4.69
C ALA A 133 -3.48 -7.63 -3.20
N THR A 134 -2.80 -6.90 -2.31
CA THR A 134 -2.98 -6.98 -0.86
C THR A 134 -4.41 -6.61 -0.46
N ASN A 135 -4.95 -5.49 -0.97
CA ASN A 135 -6.31 -5.07 -0.67
C ASN A 135 -7.35 -6.09 -1.18
N LYS A 136 -7.15 -6.63 -2.38
CA LYS A 136 -8.00 -7.70 -2.91
C LYS A 136 -7.92 -8.98 -2.07
N ALA A 137 -6.73 -9.34 -1.61
CA ALA A 137 -6.52 -10.53 -0.79
C ALA A 137 -7.14 -10.38 0.61
N LEU A 138 -7.05 -9.21 1.23
CA LEU A 138 -7.68 -8.92 2.52
C LEU A 138 -9.22 -8.98 2.48
N ALA A 139 -9.83 -8.79 1.32
CA ALA A 139 -11.28 -8.89 1.12
C ALA A 139 -11.78 -10.33 0.92
N VAL A 140 -10.87 -11.31 0.83
CA VAL A 140 -11.21 -12.73 0.62
C VAL A 140 -11.16 -13.48 1.93
N ASP A 141 -12.25 -14.14 2.28
CA ASP A 141 -12.26 -15.11 3.40
C ASP A 141 -11.58 -16.41 2.96
N ALA A 142 -10.57 -16.83 3.70
CA ALA A 142 -9.82 -18.04 3.42
C ALA A 142 -9.32 -18.69 4.74
N PRO A 143 -9.22 -20.02 4.81
CA PRO A 143 -8.65 -20.71 5.95
C PRO A 143 -7.17 -20.35 6.14
N LYS A 144 -6.63 -20.60 7.33
CA LYS A 144 -5.19 -20.43 7.58
C LYS A 144 -4.37 -21.25 6.58
N PHE A 145 -3.27 -20.67 6.10
CA PHE A 145 -2.35 -21.33 5.17
C PHE A 145 -1.92 -22.71 5.69
N ASN A 146 -2.05 -23.69 4.83
CA ASN A 146 -1.63 -25.08 5.05
C ASN A 146 -0.74 -25.54 3.90
N LYS A 147 0.55 -25.73 4.19
CA LYS A 147 1.56 -26.07 3.19
C LYS A 147 1.21 -27.37 2.44
N LYS A 148 0.80 -28.44 3.14
CA LYS A 148 0.48 -29.73 2.51
C LYS A 148 -0.68 -29.60 1.54
N LYS A 149 -1.80 -28.96 1.96
CA LYS A 149 -2.94 -28.68 1.07
C LYS A 149 -2.53 -27.84 -0.14
N PHE A 150 -1.59 -26.90 0.06
CA PHE A 150 -1.10 -26.09 -1.04
C PHE A 150 -0.25 -26.90 -2.02
N GLU A 151 0.60 -27.79 -1.55
CA GLU A 151 1.37 -28.70 -2.40
C GLU A 151 0.43 -29.61 -3.23
N ASP A 152 -0.63 -30.14 -2.63
CA ASP A 152 -1.66 -30.90 -3.35
C ASP A 152 -2.38 -30.04 -4.43
N ALA A 153 -2.72 -28.79 -4.08
CA ALA A 153 -3.32 -27.84 -5.01
C ALA A 153 -2.38 -27.46 -6.17
N VAL A 154 -1.07 -27.41 -5.92
CA VAL A 154 -0.04 -27.18 -6.96
C VAL A 154 0.03 -28.37 -7.91
N GLN A 155 -0.01 -29.60 -7.41
CA GLN A 155 -0.09 -30.81 -8.27
C GLN A 155 -1.33 -30.78 -9.15
N TYR A 156 -2.48 -30.37 -8.60
CA TYR A 156 -3.69 -30.16 -9.38
C TYR A 156 -3.51 -29.08 -10.45
N ALA A 157 -2.89 -27.94 -10.11
CA ALA A 157 -2.63 -26.86 -11.06
C ALA A 157 -1.76 -27.32 -12.25
N LEU A 158 -0.78 -28.22 -12.03
CA LEU A 158 0.04 -28.80 -13.09
C LEU A 158 -0.81 -29.57 -14.12
N THR A 159 -1.89 -30.22 -13.71
CA THR A 159 -2.78 -30.94 -14.63
C THR A 159 -3.60 -29.99 -15.53
N LEU A 160 -3.76 -28.75 -15.10
CA LEU A 160 -4.57 -27.73 -15.80
C LEU A 160 -3.76 -26.89 -16.81
N THR A 161 -2.45 -27.08 -16.91
CA THR A 161 -1.59 -26.27 -17.81
C THR A 161 -1.99 -26.32 -19.27
N LYS A 162 -2.71 -27.36 -19.70
CA LYS A 162 -3.23 -27.50 -21.07
C LYS A 162 -4.67 -27.02 -21.25
N ASN A 163 -5.35 -26.65 -20.17
CA ASN A 163 -6.74 -26.16 -20.19
C ASN A 163 -6.77 -24.63 -20.01
N HIS A 164 -6.58 -23.90 -21.10
CA HIS A 164 -6.43 -22.44 -21.07
C HIS A 164 -7.74 -21.68 -20.83
N SER A 165 -8.90 -22.29 -20.97
CA SER A 165 -10.20 -21.61 -20.83
C SER A 165 -10.72 -21.58 -19.38
N GLU A 166 -10.41 -22.58 -18.57
CA GLU A 166 -11.06 -22.78 -17.28
C GLU A 166 -10.09 -22.84 -16.09
N PHE A 167 -8.78 -22.84 -16.35
CA PHE A 167 -7.78 -23.05 -15.30
C PHE A 167 -7.86 -22.03 -14.14
N TYR A 168 -8.14 -20.76 -14.44
CA TYR A 168 -8.04 -19.69 -13.45
C TYR A 168 -9.03 -19.85 -12.29
N PRO A 169 -10.35 -20.01 -12.52
CA PRO A 169 -11.29 -20.21 -11.41
C PRO A 169 -11.00 -21.49 -10.60
N LEU A 170 -10.52 -22.55 -11.26
CA LEU A 170 -10.20 -23.82 -10.61
C LEU A 170 -8.99 -23.69 -9.70
N ILE A 171 -7.89 -23.12 -10.21
CA ILE A 171 -6.68 -22.89 -9.41
C ILE A 171 -6.95 -21.91 -8.28
N LYS A 172 -7.65 -20.81 -8.56
CA LYS A 172 -8.02 -19.82 -7.56
C LYS A 172 -8.74 -20.45 -6.37
N LYS A 173 -9.70 -21.33 -6.65
CA LYS A 173 -10.45 -22.05 -5.61
C LYS A 173 -9.56 -23.02 -4.84
N ALA A 174 -8.78 -23.85 -5.51
CA ALA A 174 -7.89 -24.81 -4.87
C ALA A 174 -6.83 -24.14 -3.98
N PHE A 175 -6.25 -23.03 -4.44
CA PHE A 175 -5.29 -22.26 -3.65
C PHE A 175 -5.94 -21.57 -2.45
N GLN A 176 -7.15 -21.00 -2.62
CA GLN A 176 -7.91 -20.39 -1.53
C GLN A 176 -8.22 -21.41 -0.43
N GLU A 177 -8.61 -22.63 -0.76
CA GLU A 177 -8.86 -23.71 0.19
C GLU A 177 -7.61 -24.15 0.97
N ALA A 178 -6.42 -23.85 0.43
CA ALA A 178 -5.13 -24.03 1.10
C ALA A 178 -4.63 -22.78 1.86
N GLY A 179 -5.39 -21.68 1.84
CA GLY A 179 -5.03 -20.41 2.49
C GLY A 179 -4.10 -19.53 1.65
N VAL A 180 -4.01 -19.79 0.34
CA VAL A 180 -3.26 -18.94 -0.62
C VAL A 180 -4.25 -18.20 -1.50
N ILE A 181 -4.23 -16.88 -1.45
CA ILE A 181 -5.15 -16.02 -2.20
C ILE A 181 -4.49 -15.60 -3.50
N PHE A 182 -4.93 -16.20 -4.59
CA PHE A 182 -4.40 -15.98 -5.92
C PHE A 182 -5.07 -14.79 -6.60
N VAL A 183 -4.27 -13.81 -7.02
CA VAL A 183 -4.70 -12.55 -7.63
C VAL A 183 -4.00 -12.36 -8.96
N ILE A 184 -4.77 -12.14 -10.04
CA ILE A 184 -4.24 -11.68 -11.32
C ILE A 184 -4.59 -10.19 -11.46
N LEU A 185 -3.60 -9.37 -11.84
CA LEU A 185 -3.79 -7.94 -12.09
C LEU A 185 -3.33 -7.55 -13.49
N PRO A 186 -4.03 -6.61 -14.15
CA PRO A 186 -3.54 -5.99 -15.36
C PRO A 186 -2.24 -5.26 -15.08
N ASN A 187 -1.29 -5.32 -16.01
CA ASN A 187 0.04 -4.75 -15.84
C ASN A 187 0.03 -3.23 -15.81
N ILE A 188 0.70 -2.63 -14.81
CA ILE A 188 1.05 -1.20 -14.85
C ILE A 188 2.31 -1.05 -15.73
N ALA A 189 2.21 -0.26 -16.81
CA ALA A 189 3.32 -0.05 -17.71
C ALA A 189 4.57 0.46 -16.98
N GLY A 190 5.67 -0.26 -17.10
CA GLY A 190 6.93 0.05 -16.42
C GLY A 190 7.04 -0.47 -14.98
N SER A 191 6.10 -1.30 -14.50
CA SER A 191 6.22 -1.89 -13.14
C SER A 191 7.38 -2.88 -13.02
N LYS A 192 7.77 -3.53 -14.13
CA LYS A 192 8.80 -4.59 -14.20
C LYS A 192 8.58 -5.79 -13.28
N ILE A 193 7.47 -5.87 -12.57
CA ILE A 193 7.08 -7.01 -11.76
C ILE A 193 6.30 -8.01 -12.62
N ASN A 194 6.59 -9.29 -12.50
CA ASN A 194 5.81 -10.35 -13.15
C ASN A 194 4.90 -11.05 -12.13
N GLY A 195 5.37 -11.23 -10.91
CA GLY A 195 4.64 -11.82 -9.80
C GLY A 195 5.17 -11.31 -8.47
N ALA A 196 4.47 -11.63 -7.40
CA ALA A 196 4.91 -11.38 -6.03
C ALA A 196 4.16 -12.31 -5.06
N THR A 197 4.84 -12.69 -3.99
CA THR A 197 4.23 -13.38 -2.85
C THR A 197 4.38 -12.56 -1.59
N LYS A 198 3.36 -12.55 -0.74
CA LYS A 198 3.37 -11.80 0.52
C LYS A 198 2.53 -12.49 1.58
N LYS A 199 3.05 -12.59 2.79
CA LYS A 199 2.27 -13.06 3.93
C LYS A 199 1.30 -11.97 4.39
N ILE A 200 0.02 -12.32 4.55
CA ILE A 200 -1.05 -11.43 5.01
C ILE A 200 -1.77 -12.13 6.16
N GLY A 201 -1.47 -11.74 7.39
CA GLY A 201 -2.02 -12.40 8.57
C GLY A 201 -1.72 -13.91 8.57
N ASN A 202 -2.76 -14.73 8.51
CA ASN A 202 -2.66 -16.19 8.45
C ASN A 202 -2.64 -16.77 7.03
N ASN A 203 -2.73 -15.93 6.00
CA ASN A 203 -2.81 -16.31 4.59
C ASN A 203 -1.59 -15.84 3.82
N ILE A 204 -1.47 -16.29 2.58
CA ILE A 204 -0.44 -15.84 1.64
C ILE A 204 -1.14 -15.27 0.40
N MET A 205 -0.79 -14.05 0.02
CA MET A 205 -1.16 -13.46 -1.25
C MET A 205 -0.16 -13.91 -2.32
N LEU A 206 -0.67 -14.40 -3.43
CA LEU A 206 0.06 -14.76 -4.65
C LEU A 206 -0.42 -13.86 -5.78
N LEU A 207 0.41 -12.92 -6.20
CA LEU A 207 0.16 -12.03 -7.34
C LEU A 207 0.85 -12.57 -8.59
N VAL A 208 0.12 -12.58 -9.70
CA VAL A 208 0.69 -12.70 -11.05
C VAL A 208 0.13 -11.57 -11.90
N ASN A 209 0.94 -10.94 -12.73
CA ASN A 209 0.45 -9.94 -13.66
C ASN A 209 0.34 -10.48 -15.09
N ASP A 210 -0.47 -9.84 -15.92
CA ASP A 210 -0.73 -10.22 -17.31
C ASP A 210 0.26 -9.63 -18.33
N ARG A 211 1.41 -9.14 -17.88
CA ARG A 211 2.36 -8.33 -18.67
C ARG A 211 2.73 -8.95 -20.02
N ARG A 212 2.87 -10.25 -20.09
CA ARG A 212 3.40 -10.92 -21.28
C ARG A 212 2.34 -11.55 -22.17
N LEU A 213 1.08 -11.59 -21.75
CA LEU A 213 -0.08 -12.05 -22.51
C LEU A 213 0.11 -13.42 -23.21
N ASN A 214 1.04 -14.26 -22.74
CA ASN A 214 1.25 -15.61 -23.25
C ASN A 214 1.26 -16.64 -22.13
N SER A 215 0.77 -17.83 -22.42
CA SER A 215 0.59 -18.90 -21.45
C SER A 215 1.90 -19.35 -20.82
N ASP A 216 2.98 -19.45 -21.59
CA ASP A 216 4.27 -19.95 -21.09
C ASP A 216 4.87 -19.03 -20.03
N SER A 217 4.85 -17.72 -20.30
CA SER A 217 5.33 -16.72 -19.34
C SER A 217 4.43 -16.65 -18.10
N PHE A 218 3.12 -16.84 -18.26
CA PHE A 218 2.18 -16.88 -17.14
C PHE A 218 2.49 -18.08 -16.23
N TRP A 219 2.55 -19.29 -16.79
CA TRP A 219 2.82 -20.50 -16.02
C TRP A 219 4.21 -20.48 -15.39
N PHE A 220 5.22 -20.00 -16.12
CA PHE A 220 6.55 -19.83 -15.58
C PHE A 220 6.54 -18.90 -14.34
N THR A 221 5.91 -17.74 -14.46
CA THR A 221 5.79 -16.80 -13.34
C THR A 221 5.01 -17.41 -12.19
N LEU A 222 3.88 -18.05 -12.45
CA LEU A 222 3.06 -18.67 -11.42
C LEU A 222 3.86 -19.72 -10.63
N PHE A 223 4.55 -20.63 -11.32
CA PHE A 223 5.35 -21.67 -10.64
C PHE A 223 6.60 -21.11 -9.95
N HIS A 224 7.17 -20.03 -10.46
CA HIS A 224 8.25 -19.31 -9.77
C HIS A 224 7.78 -18.77 -8.42
N GLU A 225 6.64 -18.08 -8.39
CA GLU A 225 6.06 -17.54 -7.16
C GLU A 225 5.58 -18.66 -6.20
N ILE A 226 5.06 -19.77 -6.73
CA ILE A 226 4.74 -20.97 -5.93
C ILE A 226 6.00 -21.50 -5.26
N GLY A 227 7.15 -21.51 -5.95
CA GLY A 227 8.44 -21.90 -5.38
C GLY A 227 8.79 -21.10 -4.14
N HIS A 228 8.60 -19.77 -4.16
CA HIS A 228 8.78 -18.90 -3.00
C HIS A 228 7.87 -19.31 -1.82
N ILE A 229 6.61 -19.64 -2.09
CA ILE A 229 5.67 -20.08 -1.04
C ILE A 229 6.11 -21.41 -0.42
N ILE A 230 6.50 -22.40 -1.24
CA ILE A 230 6.91 -23.72 -0.76
C ILE A 230 8.20 -23.63 0.06
N ASN A 231 9.15 -22.79 -0.35
CA ASN A 231 10.41 -22.56 0.34
C ASN A 231 10.26 -21.71 1.61
N GLY A 232 9.12 -21.03 1.78
CA GLY A 232 8.87 -20.16 2.93
C GLY A 232 9.61 -18.82 2.86
N ASP A 233 10.06 -18.41 1.67
CA ASP A 233 10.74 -17.14 1.41
C ASP A 233 9.79 -16.04 0.92
N TYR A 234 8.55 -16.11 1.35
CA TYR A 234 7.50 -15.11 1.13
C TYR A 234 7.44 -14.12 2.30
N GLY A 235 7.39 -12.88 1.97
CA GLY A 235 7.11 -11.81 2.93
C GLY A 235 8.35 -11.35 3.66
N ILE A 236 8.67 -10.29 3.30
CA ILE A 236 9.55 -9.35 3.95
C ILE A 236 8.70 -8.49 4.90
#